data_fb62e8c55372f8aaf9e6bf00e260bd92
#
_entry.id   fb62e8c55372f8aaf9e6bf00e260bd92
#
_cell.length_a   1.000
_cell.length_b   1.000
_cell.length_c   1.000
_cell.angle_alpha   90.00
_cell.angle_beta   90.00
_cell.angle_gamma   90.00
#
_symmetry.space_group_name_H-M   'P 1'
#
loop_
_entity.id
_entity.type
_entity.pdbx_description
1 polymer ?
#
loop_
_entity_poly.entity_id
_entity_poly.type
_entity_poly.pdbx_seq_one_letter_code
_entity_poly.pdbx_strand_id
1 'polypeptide(L)'
;MLISFVFSVLNNEQINNIKYCGILGEGNEQNEIVFDIVFANCDTVNLLHTVIKYADEHYIITEEYIKSRKLLASDNKTSIFDFSSATTIMKRKDDEQYLVDDMSIIVGYKKAEKTTIVFTDMFEITNINRFKLLKEYPLSVLSYFDSKIEYINTREINGKTVIYLKSRGKKEKILYDLAELNTYLSSGTIKGINVFGRAISLFETGGYLIIDDLENHFNHEIVSTLIRFFTDKRVNPHGATLIFSTHYSELLERIKRNDCIYIVENKDKITITPLNERIQRNDENKVQSFKSGLIGNTAPSYEAYIQLKKSIINKVETKP
;
A
#
# COMPACT_ATOMS: atom_id res chain seq x y z
N MET A 1 -3.78 1.65 -5.31
CA MET A 1 -5.14 1.20 -5.68
C MET A 1 -5.22 -0.30 -5.87
N LEU A 2 -4.57 -0.94 -6.88
CA LEU A 2 -4.69 -2.38 -7.14
C LEU A 2 -4.29 -3.26 -5.94
N ILE A 3 -3.19 -2.94 -5.27
CA ILE A 3 -2.71 -3.69 -4.10
C ILE A 3 -3.73 -3.61 -2.96
N SER A 4 -4.24 -2.42 -2.66
CA SER A 4 -5.28 -2.23 -1.64
C SER A 4 -6.54 -3.03 -1.95
N PHE A 5 -6.96 -3.05 -3.22
CA PHE A 5 -8.09 -3.88 -3.67
C PHE A 5 -7.87 -5.37 -3.34
N VAL A 6 -6.71 -5.93 -3.71
CA VAL A 6 -6.37 -7.33 -3.42
C VAL A 6 -6.41 -7.62 -1.92
N PHE A 7 -5.84 -6.74 -1.09
CA PHE A 7 -5.88 -6.92 0.37
C PHE A 7 -7.28 -6.76 0.96
N SER A 8 -8.12 -5.89 0.42
CA SER A 8 -9.52 -5.76 0.83
C SER A 8 -10.30 -7.05 0.54
N VAL A 9 -10.14 -7.62 -0.66
CA VAL A 9 -10.72 -8.94 -0.99
C VAL A 9 -10.24 -10.02 -0.02
N LEU A 10 -8.92 -10.10 0.21
CA LEU A 10 -8.34 -11.04 1.17
C LEU A 10 -8.80 -10.78 2.61
N ASN A 11 -9.30 -9.59 2.93
CA ASN A 11 -9.84 -9.24 4.25
C ASN A 11 -11.35 -9.39 4.37
N ASN A 12 -11.96 -10.09 3.42
CA ASN A 12 -13.39 -10.39 3.39
C ASN A 12 -14.28 -9.14 3.16
N GLU A 13 -13.78 -8.13 2.48
CA GLU A 13 -14.61 -7.02 2.04
C GLU A 13 -15.38 -7.43 0.78
N GLN A 14 -16.64 -7.04 0.70
CA GLN A 14 -17.44 -7.18 -0.53
C GLN A 14 -16.87 -6.25 -1.61
N ILE A 15 -16.75 -6.75 -2.84
CA ILE A 15 -16.11 -6.02 -3.94
C ILE A 15 -16.78 -4.69 -4.18
N ASN A 16 -18.12 -4.64 -4.13
CA ASN A 16 -18.87 -3.40 -4.35
C ASN A 16 -18.73 -2.37 -3.22
N ASN A 17 -18.24 -2.78 -2.05
CA ASN A 17 -17.98 -1.87 -0.92
C ASN A 17 -16.54 -1.34 -0.91
N ILE A 18 -15.66 -1.87 -1.76
CA ILE A 18 -14.28 -1.40 -1.85
C ILE A 18 -14.27 -0.03 -2.53
N LYS A 19 -13.78 0.99 -1.84
CA LYS A 19 -13.83 2.41 -2.24
C LYS A 19 -13.17 2.74 -3.59
N TYR A 20 -12.38 1.84 -4.15
CA TYR A 20 -11.59 2.06 -5.36
C TYR A 20 -11.95 1.07 -6.47
N CYS A 21 -13.24 0.78 -6.61
CA CYS A 21 -13.74 -0.15 -7.63
C CYS A 21 -13.62 0.31 -9.08
N GLY A 22 -13.19 1.54 -9.37
CA GLY A 22 -12.93 2.01 -10.74
C GLY A 22 -11.73 1.31 -11.43
N ILE A 23 -11.60 -0.01 -11.22
CA ILE A 23 -10.54 -0.83 -11.85
C ILE A 23 -10.81 -1.01 -13.34
N LEU A 24 -12.09 -1.08 -13.72
CA LEU A 24 -12.50 -0.97 -15.11
C LEU A 24 -12.57 0.52 -15.45
N GLY A 25 -11.66 1.01 -16.30
CA GLY A 25 -11.75 2.38 -16.84
C GLY A 25 -13.06 2.58 -17.60
N GLU A 26 -13.50 3.84 -17.70
CA GLU A 26 -14.69 4.21 -18.47
C GLU A 26 -14.65 3.60 -19.89
N GLY A 27 -15.75 2.99 -20.31
CA GLY A 27 -15.90 2.32 -21.62
C GLY A 27 -15.42 0.86 -21.67
N ASN A 28 -14.92 0.30 -20.57
CA ASN A 28 -14.47 -1.09 -20.49
C ASN A 28 -15.40 -1.99 -19.64
N GLU A 29 -16.65 -1.60 -19.45
CA GLU A 29 -17.63 -2.28 -18.60
C GLU A 29 -17.97 -3.71 -19.06
N GLN A 30 -17.66 -4.05 -20.33
CA GLN A 30 -17.82 -5.40 -20.86
C GLN A 30 -16.61 -6.32 -20.61
N ASN A 31 -15.51 -5.79 -20.09
CA ASN A 31 -14.31 -6.56 -19.86
C ASN A 31 -14.37 -7.30 -18.52
N GLU A 32 -13.81 -8.49 -18.52
CA GLU A 32 -13.59 -9.24 -17.29
C GLU A 32 -12.35 -8.74 -16.57
N ILE A 33 -12.40 -8.69 -15.24
CA ILE A 33 -11.23 -8.53 -14.39
C ILE A 33 -10.81 -9.93 -13.95
N VAL A 34 -9.62 -10.33 -14.31
CA VAL A 34 -9.03 -11.60 -13.84
C VAL A 34 -7.87 -11.28 -12.93
N PHE A 35 -7.85 -11.88 -11.74
CA PHE A 35 -6.70 -11.79 -10.86
C PHE A 35 -6.38 -13.12 -10.20
N ASP A 36 -5.08 -13.35 -10.03
CA ASP A 36 -4.50 -14.49 -9.35
C ASP A 36 -3.73 -14.01 -8.13
N ILE A 37 -4.06 -14.55 -6.96
CA ILE A 37 -3.34 -14.25 -5.72
C ILE A 37 -2.68 -15.52 -5.24
N VAL A 38 -1.34 -15.51 -5.18
CA VAL A 38 -0.57 -16.60 -4.57
C VAL A 38 -0.20 -16.21 -3.15
N PHE A 39 -0.54 -17.07 -2.20
CA PHE A 39 -0.23 -16.86 -0.80
C PHE A 39 0.20 -18.16 -0.12
N ALA A 40 1.07 -18.04 0.87
CA ALA A 40 1.50 -19.18 1.69
C ALA A 40 0.72 -19.21 3.02
N ASN A 41 0.38 -20.42 3.48
CA ASN A 41 -0.18 -20.66 4.79
C ASN A 41 0.50 -21.89 5.39
N CYS A 42 1.26 -21.70 6.48
CA CYS A 42 2.08 -22.74 7.08
C CYS A 42 2.99 -23.45 6.06
N ASP A 43 2.65 -24.68 5.71
CA ASP A 43 3.40 -25.55 4.79
C ASP A 43 2.75 -25.71 3.41
N THR A 44 1.77 -24.88 3.09
CA THR A 44 1.08 -24.88 1.80
C THR A 44 1.27 -23.57 1.02
N VAL A 45 1.26 -23.70 -0.31
CA VAL A 45 1.14 -22.57 -1.23
C VAL A 45 -0.22 -22.69 -1.93
N ASN A 46 -0.94 -21.58 -1.93
CA ASN A 46 -2.30 -21.51 -2.41
C ASN A 46 -2.42 -20.46 -3.53
N LEU A 47 -3.24 -20.76 -4.52
CA LEU A 47 -3.63 -19.86 -5.59
C LEU A 47 -5.12 -19.59 -5.49
N LEU A 48 -5.50 -18.36 -5.21
CA LEU A 48 -6.86 -17.87 -5.41
C LEU A 48 -6.96 -17.28 -6.81
N HIS A 49 -7.75 -17.91 -7.66
CA HIS A 49 -8.13 -17.39 -8.97
C HIS A 49 -9.53 -16.80 -8.91
N THR A 50 -9.72 -15.59 -9.43
CA THR A 50 -11.01 -14.89 -9.38
C THR A 50 -11.25 -14.16 -10.71
N VAL A 51 -12.44 -14.34 -11.25
CA VAL A 51 -12.94 -13.62 -12.43
C VAL A 51 -14.14 -12.78 -12.00
N ILE A 52 -14.08 -11.47 -12.26
CA ILE A 52 -15.13 -10.50 -11.92
C ILE A 52 -15.66 -9.89 -13.19
N LYS A 53 -16.98 -9.72 -13.28
CA LYS A 53 -17.67 -8.94 -14.31
C LYS A 53 -18.41 -7.77 -13.68
N TYR A 54 -18.58 -6.73 -14.47
CA TYR A 54 -19.49 -5.63 -14.13
C TYR A 54 -20.81 -5.85 -14.88
N ALA A 55 -21.90 -6.01 -14.16
CA ALA A 55 -23.22 -6.23 -14.70
C ALA A 55 -24.27 -5.57 -13.80
N ASP A 56 -25.32 -4.98 -14.41
CA ASP A 56 -26.42 -4.33 -13.68
C ASP A 56 -25.94 -3.33 -12.60
N GLU A 57 -24.96 -2.49 -12.97
CA GLU A 57 -24.36 -1.45 -12.12
C GLU A 57 -23.57 -1.98 -10.88
N HIS A 58 -23.22 -3.26 -10.84
CA HIS A 58 -22.42 -3.83 -9.77
C HIS A 58 -21.42 -4.89 -10.26
N TYR A 59 -20.43 -5.19 -9.43
CA TYR A 59 -19.45 -6.22 -9.71
C TYR A 59 -19.94 -7.57 -9.17
N ILE A 60 -19.80 -8.61 -9.99
CA ILE A 60 -20.12 -9.99 -9.64
C ILE A 60 -18.93 -10.90 -9.88
N ILE A 61 -18.71 -11.88 -9.03
CA ILE A 61 -17.69 -12.91 -9.21
C ILE A 61 -18.32 -14.05 -10.00
N THR A 62 -17.85 -14.25 -11.24
CA THR A 62 -18.38 -15.26 -12.15
C THR A 62 -17.64 -16.59 -12.09
N GLU A 63 -16.35 -16.56 -11.78
CA GLU A 63 -15.56 -17.77 -11.56
C GLU A 63 -14.59 -17.54 -10.41
N GLU A 64 -14.47 -18.53 -9.51
CA GLU A 64 -13.51 -18.45 -8.43
C GLU A 64 -13.16 -19.83 -7.91
N TYR A 65 -11.86 -20.08 -7.69
CA TYR A 65 -11.39 -21.31 -7.06
C TYR A 65 -10.10 -21.09 -6.28
N ILE A 66 -9.85 -21.98 -5.32
CA ILE A 66 -8.58 -22.06 -4.60
C ILE A 66 -7.92 -23.40 -4.92
N LYS A 67 -6.70 -23.32 -5.47
CA LYS A 67 -5.81 -24.48 -5.59
C LYS A 67 -4.77 -24.45 -4.49
N SER A 68 -4.40 -25.63 -4.00
CA SER A 68 -3.40 -25.77 -2.94
C SER A 68 -2.40 -26.87 -3.30
N ARG A 69 -1.14 -26.64 -2.92
CA ARG A 69 -0.09 -27.64 -2.93
C ARG A 69 0.84 -27.45 -1.75
N LYS A 70 1.60 -28.49 -1.41
CA LYS A 70 2.62 -28.38 -0.38
C LYS A 70 3.74 -27.43 -0.78
N LEU A 71 4.19 -26.60 0.15
CA LEU A 71 5.40 -25.82 -0.01
C LEU A 71 6.61 -26.75 0.14
N LEU A 72 7.47 -26.78 -0.86
CA LEU A 72 8.66 -27.61 -0.89
C LEU A 72 9.90 -26.81 -0.53
N ALA A 73 10.86 -27.42 0.16
CA ALA A 73 12.14 -26.78 0.45
C ALA A 73 12.95 -26.43 -0.82
N SER A 74 12.62 -27.04 -1.94
CA SER A 74 13.19 -26.75 -3.26
C SER A 74 12.48 -25.63 -4.00
N ASP A 75 11.36 -25.12 -3.49
CA ASP A 75 10.65 -24.01 -4.13
C ASP A 75 11.54 -22.78 -4.22
N ASN A 76 11.52 -22.17 -5.38
CA ASN A 76 12.23 -20.93 -5.67
C ASN A 76 11.24 -19.87 -6.19
N LYS A 77 11.75 -18.71 -6.56
CA LYS A 77 10.94 -17.57 -7.03
C LYS A 77 10.06 -17.87 -8.26
N THR A 78 10.40 -18.87 -9.06
CA THR A 78 9.65 -19.25 -10.26
C THR A 78 8.75 -20.43 -9.97
N SER A 79 9.29 -21.49 -9.32
CA SER A 79 8.53 -22.72 -9.06
C SER A 79 7.40 -22.51 -8.04
N ILE A 80 7.50 -21.51 -7.18
CA ILE A 80 6.44 -21.20 -6.21
C ILE A 80 5.11 -20.85 -6.91
N PHE A 81 5.15 -20.36 -8.14
CA PHE A 81 3.97 -20.02 -8.96
C PHE A 81 3.51 -21.18 -9.85
N ASP A 82 4.15 -22.34 -9.80
CA ASP A 82 3.71 -23.52 -10.54
C ASP A 82 2.63 -24.27 -9.75
N PHE A 83 1.41 -24.27 -10.27
CA PHE A 83 0.24 -24.95 -9.72
C PHE A 83 -0.23 -26.11 -10.61
N SER A 84 0.62 -26.62 -11.52
CA SER A 84 0.29 -27.75 -12.40
C SER A 84 -0.07 -29.03 -11.64
N SER A 85 0.58 -29.28 -10.51
CA SER A 85 0.34 -30.42 -9.61
C SER A 85 -0.61 -30.12 -8.44
N ALA A 86 -1.14 -28.90 -8.34
CA ALA A 86 -1.97 -28.48 -7.24
C ALA A 86 -3.39 -29.04 -7.36
N THR A 87 -4.01 -29.32 -6.23
CA THR A 87 -5.41 -29.77 -6.15
C THR A 87 -6.34 -28.58 -5.89
N THR A 88 -7.51 -28.57 -6.52
CA THR A 88 -8.56 -27.60 -6.20
C THR A 88 -9.20 -28.00 -4.88
N ILE A 89 -9.03 -27.15 -3.86
CA ILE A 89 -9.55 -27.40 -2.51
C ILE A 89 -10.88 -26.68 -2.25
N MET A 90 -11.17 -25.63 -3.03
CA MET A 90 -12.41 -24.88 -2.94
C MET A 90 -12.76 -24.31 -4.31
N LYS A 91 -14.04 -24.31 -4.67
CA LYS A 91 -14.56 -23.73 -5.90
C LYS A 91 -15.91 -23.08 -5.63
N ARG A 92 -16.13 -21.88 -6.16
CA ARG A 92 -17.45 -21.25 -6.16
C ARG A 92 -18.41 -22.12 -6.96
N LYS A 93 -19.55 -22.44 -6.38
CA LYS A 93 -20.64 -23.16 -7.03
C LYS A 93 -21.79 -22.19 -7.28
N ASP A 94 -22.49 -22.39 -8.39
CA ASP A 94 -23.64 -21.56 -8.76
C ASP A 94 -24.79 -21.66 -7.74
N ASP A 95 -24.78 -22.70 -6.88
CA ASP A 95 -25.81 -22.99 -5.88
C ASP A 95 -25.41 -22.61 -4.44
N GLU A 96 -24.32 -21.87 -4.21
CA GLU A 96 -23.94 -21.47 -2.85
C GLU A 96 -24.86 -20.33 -2.35
N GLN A 97 -26.03 -20.70 -1.84
CA GLN A 97 -27.08 -19.82 -1.32
C GLN A 97 -26.64 -18.89 -0.16
N TYR A 98 -25.44 -19.06 0.37
CA TYR A 98 -24.94 -18.35 1.54
C TYR A 98 -23.84 -17.34 1.24
N LEU A 99 -23.30 -17.32 0.04
CA LEU A 99 -22.24 -16.39 -0.36
C LEU A 99 -22.81 -15.40 -1.38
N VAL A 100 -22.82 -14.11 -1.01
CA VAL A 100 -23.20 -13.05 -1.96
C VAL A 100 -22.27 -13.03 -3.16
N ASP A 101 -22.78 -12.62 -4.30
CA ASP A 101 -22.13 -12.70 -5.60
C ASP A 101 -20.86 -11.85 -5.73
N ASP A 102 -20.68 -10.85 -4.88
CA ASP A 102 -19.51 -9.99 -4.79
C ASP A 102 -18.58 -10.30 -3.59
N MET A 103 -18.80 -11.39 -2.88
CA MET A 103 -17.96 -11.85 -1.78
C MET A 103 -17.06 -13.01 -2.21
N SER A 104 -15.76 -12.90 -2.00
CA SER A 104 -14.81 -13.99 -2.33
C SER A 104 -14.95 -15.21 -1.45
N ILE A 105 -14.76 -16.43 -2.04
CA ILE A 105 -14.69 -17.71 -1.30
C ILE A 105 -13.54 -17.76 -0.30
N ILE A 106 -12.58 -16.84 -0.36
CA ILE A 106 -11.48 -16.73 0.60
C ILE A 106 -11.99 -16.63 2.05
N VAL A 107 -13.19 -16.10 2.25
CA VAL A 107 -13.87 -16.05 3.55
C VAL A 107 -14.01 -17.45 4.16
N GLY A 108 -14.48 -18.40 3.35
CA GLY A 108 -14.64 -19.80 3.76
C GLY A 108 -13.30 -20.46 4.07
N TYR A 109 -12.30 -20.25 3.20
CA TYR A 109 -10.94 -20.74 3.40
C TYR A 109 -10.34 -20.23 4.71
N LYS A 110 -10.37 -18.92 4.94
CA LYS A 110 -9.82 -18.31 6.17
C LYS A 110 -10.51 -18.81 7.43
N LYS A 111 -11.83 -19.02 7.37
CA LYS A 111 -12.61 -19.57 8.49
C LYS A 111 -12.22 -21.03 8.79
N ALA A 112 -12.03 -21.84 7.76
CA ALA A 112 -11.60 -23.23 7.90
C ALA A 112 -10.18 -23.34 8.47
N GLU A 113 -9.24 -22.56 7.93
CA GLU A 113 -7.83 -22.57 8.31
C GLU A 113 -7.52 -21.71 9.56
N LYS A 114 -8.51 -20.98 10.09
CA LYS A 114 -8.35 -20.05 11.22
C LYS A 114 -7.23 -19.03 11.01
N THR A 115 -7.07 -18.57 9.78
CA THR A 115 -6.02 -17.61 9.39
C THR A 115 -6.56 -16.21 9.30
N THR A 116 -5.69 -15.23 9.59
CA THR A 116 -5.98 -13.80 9.43
C THR A 116 -4.84 -13.15 8.68
N ILE A 117 -5.16 -12.24 7.76
CA ILE A 117 -4.17 -11.41 7.09
C ILE A 117 -4.23 -10.02 7.74
N VAL A 118 -3.12 -9.63 8.37
CA VAL A 118 -3.01 -8.30 8.98
C VAL A 118 -2.42 -7.35 7.94
N PHE A 119 -3.17 -6.32 7.58
CA PHE A 119 -2.63 -5.25 6.76
C PHE A 119 -3.12 -3.88 7.22
N THR A 120 -2.34 -2.87 6.93
CA THR A 120 -2.68 -1.48 7.14
C THR A 120 -2.46 -0.74 5.83
N ASP A 121 -3.55 -0.30 5.21
CA ASP A 121 -3.51 0.59 4.06
C ASP A 121 -3.55 2.04 4.55
N MET A 122 -2.54 2.80 4.16
CA MET A 122 -2.43 4.22 4.51
C MET A 122 -2.77 5.14 3.34
N PHE A 123 -3.33 4.63 2.24
CA PHE A 123 -3.62 5.41 1.05
C PHE A 123 -4.44 6.68 1.34
N GLU A 124 -5.49 6.56 2.14
CA GLU A 124 -6.32 7.71 2.54
C GLU A 124 -5.61 8.66 3.51
N ILE A 125 -4.61 8.18 4.26
CA ILE A 125 -3.95 8.96 5.31
C ILE A 125 -2.73 9.69 4.76
N THR A 126 -2.06 9.14 3.74
CA THR A 126 -0.85 9.74 3.17
C THR A 126 -1.14 10.99 2.35
N ASN A 127 -2.32 11.07 1.75
CA ASN A 127 -2.75 12.21 0.94
C ASN A 127 -3.57 13.25 1.73
N ILE A 128 -4.05 12.90 2.93
CA ILE A 128 -4.84 13.80 3.78
C ILE A 128 -4.14 13.84 5.14
N ASN A 129 -3.79 15.04 5.62
CA ASN A 129 -3.23 15.25 6.96
C ASN A 129 -4.24 14.87 8.06
N ARG A 130 -4.73 13.64 8.05
CA ARG A 130 -5.61 13.10 9.06
C ARG A 130 -4.82 12.29 10.06
N PHE A 131 -4.93 12.68 11.30
CA PHE A 131 -4.40 11.93 12.42
C PHE A 131 -5.32 10.73 12.67
N LYS A 132 -4.79 9.50 12.57
CA LYS A 132 -5.54 8.31 12.94
C LYS A 132 -5.08 7.88 14.33
N LEU A 133 -5.97 8.01 15.30
CA LEU A 133 -5.67 7.74 16.71
C LEU A 133 -5.14 6.33 16.93
N LEU A 134 -3.98 6.26 17.57
CA LEU A 134 -3.54 5.12 18.36
C LEU A 134 -3.90 5.40 19.82
N LYS A 135 -4.13 4.37 20.62
CA LYS A 135 -4.42 4.55 22.06
C LYS A 135 -3.31 5.33 22.78
N GLU A 136 -2.06 5.04 22.43
CA GLU A 136 -0.87 5.70 22.97
C GLU A 136 0.20 5.79 21.87
N TYR A 137 0.99 6.86 21.94
CA TYR A 137 2.14 7.06 21.07
C TYR A 137 3.41 6.94 21.89
N PRO A 138 4.35 6.05 21.53
CA PRO A 138 5.65 6.01 22.19
C PRO A 138 6.33 7.37 22.14
N LEU A 139 6.83 7.84 23.29
CA LEU A 139 7.51 9.13 23.38
C LEU A 139 8.71 9.21 22.41
N SER A 140 9.37 8.09 22.15
CA SER A 140 10.45 7.98 21.18
C SER A 140 10.01 8.34 19.74
N VAL A 141 8.80 7.96 19.35
CA VAL A 141 8.21 8.33 18.04
C VAL A 141 7.91 9.83 18.03
N LEU A 142 7.24 10.33 19.06
CA LEU A 142 6.88 11.75 19.14
C LEU A 142 8.14 12.63 19.07
N SER A 143 9.14 12.32 19.89
CA SER A 143 10.39 13.10 19.97
C SER A 143 11.27 12.96 18.72
N TYR A 144 11.15 11.87 17.96
CA TYR A 144 11.87 11.72 16.69
C TYR A 144 11.37 12.71 15.63
N PHE A 145 10.07 13.01 15.61
CA PHE A 145 9.47 13.96 14.67
C PHE A 145 9.44 15.40 15.19
N ASP A 146 9.22 15.60 16.47
CA ASP A 146 9.29 16.90 17.13
C ASP A 146 9.73 16.74 18.59
N SER A 147 10.98 17.07 18.86
CA SER A 147 11.59 16.99 20.19
C SER A 147 10.93 17.89 21.24
N LYS A 148 10.04 18.81 20.83
CA LYS A 148 9.29 19.65 21.73
C LYS A 148 8.02 19.00 22.25
N ILE A 149 7.54 17.91 21.65
CA ILE A 149 6.35 17.19 22.12
C ILE A 149 6.73 16.34 23.33
N GLU A 150 6.02 16.51 24.42
CA GLU A 150 6.15 15.69 25.62
C GLU A 150 5.19 14.50 25.58
N TYR A 151 3.94 14.73 25.15
CA TYR A 151 2.96 13.67 24.89
C TYR A 151 1.80 14.14 24.02
N ILE A 152 1.16 13.15 23.39
CA ILE A 152 -0.17 13.25 22.78
C ILE A 152 -0.99 12.10 23.35
N ASN A 153 -1.98 12.40 24.16
CA ASN A 153 -2.87 11.42 24.77
C ASN A 153 -4.31 11.63 24.30
N THR A 154 -5.08 10.56 24.27
CA THR A 154 -6.49 10.63 23.92
C THR A 154 -7.34 10.02 25.02
N ARG A 155 -8.49 10.61 25.29
CA ARG A 155 -9.50 10.10 26.22
C ARG A 155 -10.87 10.19 25.60
N GLU A 156 -11.71 9.21 25.87
CA GLU A 156 -13.13 9.31 25.55
C GLU A 156 -13.87 9.99 26.71
N ILE A 157 -14.53 11.11 26.42
CA ILE A 157 -15.36 11.85 27.36
C ILE A 157 -16.74 12.04 26.73
N ASN A 158 -17.79 11.49 27.34
CA ASN A 158 -19.17 11.54 26.83
C ASN A 158 -19.31 11.08 25.36
N GLY A 159 -18.61 9.99 24.97
CA GLY A 159 -18.64 9.45 23.62
C GLY A 159 -17.89 10.28 22.57
N LYS A 160 -17.15 11.29 22.99
CA LYS A 160 -16.27 12.11 22.12
C LYS A 160 -14.82 11.90 22.49
N THR A 161 -13.98 11.77 21.48
CA THR A 161 -12.53 11.70 21.69
C THR A 161 -11.97 13.08 21.94
N VAL A 162 -11.32 13.25 23.08
CA VAL A 162 -10.62 14.47 23.49
C VAL A 162 -9.12 14.21 23.47
N ILE A 163 -8.35 15.13 22.90
CA ILE A 163 -6.91 15.01 22.69
C ILE A 163 -6.20 15.97 23.63
N TYR A 164 -5.20 15.48 24.32
CA TYR A 164 -4.32 16.25 25.18
C TYR A 164 -2.93 16.36 24.53
N LEU A 165 -2.57 17.55 24.12
CA LEU A 165 -1.25 17.85 23.53
C LEU A 165 -0.42 18.65 24.51
N LYS A 166 0.72 18.11 24.92
CA LYS A 166 1.69 18.80 25.75
C LYS A 166 3.00 18.99 25.01
N SER A 167 3.41 20.25 24.91
CA SER A 167 4.72 20.62 24.40
C SER A 167 5.58 21.20 25.52
N ARG A 168 6.88 20.96 25.42
CA ARG A 168 7.88 21.42 26.41
C ARG A 168 7.77 22.93 26.63
N GLY A 169 7.67 23.31 27.90
CA GLY A 169 7.59 24.74 28.28
C GLY A 169 6.27 25.44 27.95
N LYS A 170 5.27 24.73 27.43
CA LYS A 170 3.93 25.28 27.14
C LYS A 170 2.88 24.66 28.04
N LYS A 171 1.74 25.35 28.25
CA LYS A 171 0.58 24.75 28.87
C LYS A 171 0.01 23.63 28.01
N GLU A 172 -0.56 22.62 28.68
CA GLU A 172 -1.29 21.55 27.98
C GLU A 172 -2.46 22.16 27.19
N LYS A 173 -2.67 21.63 25.99
CA LYS A 173 -3.79 21.99 25.13
C LYS A 173 -4.78 20.82 25.07
N ILE A 174 -6.05 21.15 25.16
CA ILE A 174 -7.16 20.22 25.04
C ILE A 174 -7.81 20.52 23.70
N LEU A 175 -7.86 19.52 22.83
CA LEU A 175 -8.40 19.63 21.47
C LEU A 175 -9.58 18.66 21.35
N TYR A 176 -10.62 19.10 20.67
CA TYR A 176 -11.87 18.34 20.52
C TYR A 176 -12.04 17.78 19.12
N ASP A 177 -11.16 18.15 18.19
CA ASP A 177 -11.11 17.64 16.84
C ASP A 177 -9.66 17.29 16.46
N LEU A 178 -9.49 16.15 15.80
CA LEU A 178 -8.21 15.73 15.24
C LEU A 178 -7.64 16.73 14.22
N ALA A 179 -8.49 17.44 13.51
CA ALA A 179 -8.10 18.47 12.56
C ALA A 179 -7.36 19.63 13.24
N GLU A 180 -7.66 19.92 14.50
CA GLU A 180 -6.99 20.96 15.28
C GLU A 180 -5.49 20.69 15.48
N LEU A 181 -5.07 19.40 15.45
CA LEU A 181 -3.65 19.04 15.53
C LEU A 181 -2.83 19.66 14.37
N ASN A 182 -3.44 19.86 13.21
CA ASN A 182 -2.78 20.49 12.05
C ASN A 182 -2.35 21.94 12.33
N THR A 183 -2.97 22.59 13.33
CA THR A 183 -2.60 23.95 13.77
C THR A 183 -1.33 23.95 14.61
N TYR A 184 -1.01 22.85 15.26
CA TYR A 184 0.08 22.74 16.22
C TYR A 184 1.25 21.90 15.72
N LEU A 185 1.02 20.96 14.81
CA LEU A 185 2.00 20.01 14.29
C LEU A 185 2.17 20.20 12.79
N SER A 186 3.40 20.00 12.31
CA SER A 186 3.67 19.98 10.86
C SER A 186 3.03 18.75 10.21
N SER A 187 2.75 18.84 8.91
CA SER A 187 2.24 17.71 8.13
C SER A 187 3.18 16.49 8.19
N GLY A 188 4.50 16.73 8.15
CA GLY A 188 5.51 15.68 8.29
C GLY A 188 5.48 15.03 9.67
N THR A 189 5.26 15.81 10.74
CA THR A 189 5.10 15.27 12.10
C THR A 189 3.87 14.38 12.21
N ILE A 190 2.73 14.84 11.68
CA ILE A 190 1.47 14.07 11.71
C ILE A 190 1.60 12.77 10.92
N LYS A 191 2.09 12.84 9.69
CA LYS A 191 2.32 11.65 8.86
C LYS A 191 3.31 10.69 9.53
N GLY A 192 4.39 11.24 10.08
CA GLY A 192 5.43 10.44 10.74
C GLY A 192 4.91 9.66 11.93
N ILE A 193 4.19 10.30 12.83
CA ILE A 193 3.58 9.66 13.99
C ILE A 193 2.63 8.54 13.55
N ASN A 194 1.80 8.78 12.52
CA ASN A 194 0.89 7.77 11.99
C ASN A 194 1.63 6.58 11.39
N VAL A 195 2.59 6.83 10.49
CA VAL A 195 3.33 5.78 9.77
C VAL A 195 4.15 4.94 10.73
N PHE A 196 4.94 5.57 11.60
CA PHE A 196 5.81 4.85 12.54
C PHE A 196 5.01 4.14 13.62
N GLY A 197 3.92 4.73 14.09
CA GLY A 197 3.01 4.07 15.03
C GLY A 197 2.41 2.79 14.44
N ARG A 198 2.01 2.80 13.17
CA ARG A 198 1.51 1.59 12.47
C ARG A 198 2.61 0.58 12.23
N ALA A 199 3.79 1.04 11.84
CA ALA A 199 4.94 0.16 11.65
C ALA A 199 5.29 -0.60 12.93
N ILE A 200 5.31 0.08 14.09
CA ILE A 200 5.57 -0.55 15.40
C ILE A 200 4.55 -1.66 15.67
N SER A 201 3.26 -1.39 15.51
CA SER A 201 2.21 -2.41 15.71
C SER A 201 2.43 -3.63 14.80
N LEU A 202 2.86 -3.42 13.55
CA LEU A 202 3.14 -4.52 12.63
C LEU A 202 4.44 -5.25 12.95
N PHE A 203 5.43 -4.60 13.55
CA PHE A 203 6.64 -5.28 14.01
C PHE A 203 6.35 -6.26 15.15
N GLU A 204 5.31 -6.00 15.95
CA GLU A 204 4.85 -6.90 17.02
C GLU A 204 4.07 -8.11 16.50
N THR A 205 3.35 -7.99 15.40
CA THR A 205 2.40 -9.01 14.93
C THR A 205 2.75 -9.63 13.59
N GLY A 206 3.63 -9.00 12.81
CA GLY A 206 3.78 -9.26 11.38
C GLY A 206 2.67 -8.57 10.57
N GLY A 207 2.70 -8.77 9.24
CA GLY A 207 1.68 -8.24 8.33
C GLY A 207 2.24 -7.25 7.31
N TYR A 208 1.37 -6.42 6.74
CA TYR A 208 1.70 -5.55 5.61
C TYR A 208 1.36 -4.10 5.91
N LEU A 209 2.28 -3.19 5.58
CA LEU A 209 2.07 -1.74 5.58
C LEU A 209 2.11 -1.24 4.13
N ILE A 210 1.02 -0.64 3.67
CA ILE A 210 0.89 -0.14 2.30
C ILE A 210 0.85 1.38 2.35
N ILE A 211 1.77 2.04 1.64
CA ILE A 211 1.89 3.50 1.62
C ILE A 211 2.05 3.98 0.18
N ASP A 212 1.18 4.86 -0.24
CA ASP A 212 1.34 5.57 -1.50
C ASP A 212 2.14 6.86 -1.29
N ASP A 213 3.03 7.19 -2.22
CA ASP A 213 3.93 8.33 -2.15
C ASP A 213 4.61 8.45 -0.78
N LEU A 214 5.44 7.46 -0.45
CA LEU A 214 6.08 7.36 0.86
C LEU A 214 6.83 8.62 1.26
N GLU A 215 7.46 9.30 0.30
CA GLU A 215 8.22 10.53 0.51
C GLU A 215 7.38 11.77 0.82
N ASN A 216 6.08 11.77 0.52
CA ASN A 216 5.24 12.94 0.78
C ASN A 216 5.36 13.41 2.23
N HIS A 217 5.73 14.66 2.42
CA HIS A 217 5.98 15.31 3.72
C HIS A 217 7.18 14.78 4.52
N PHE A 218 7.95 13.82 3.99
CA PHE A 218 9.14 13.30 4.65
C PHE A 218 10.42 13.80 3.97
N ASN A 219 11.44 14.01 4.77
CA ASN A 219 12.79 14.12 4.24
C ASN A 219 13.35 12.71 3.96
N HIS A 220 14.39 12.65 3.15
CA HIS A 220 15.04 11.42 2.73
C HIS A 220 15.49 10.52 3.90
N GLU A 221 15.96 11.11 5.02
CA GLU A 221 16.44 10.34 6.18
C GLU A 221 15.31 9.64 6.93
N ILE A 222 14.13 10.25 7.03
CA ILE A 222 12.94 9.63 7.63
C ILE A 222 12.53 8.39 6.82
N VAL A 223 12.45 8.53 5.49
CA VAL A 223 12.13 7.41 4.59
C VAL A 223 13.17 6.30 4.70
N SER A 224 14.45 6.65 4.67
CA SER A 224 15.56 5.70 4.83
C SER A 224 15.52 4.97 6.18
N THR A 225 15.14 5.66 7.24
CA THR A 225 15.01 5.07 8.59
C THR A 225 13.86 4.07 8.63
N LEU A 226 12.72 4.40 8.04
CA LEU A 226 11.59 3.47 7.97
C LEU A 226 11.98 2.20 7.22
N ILE A 227 12.58 2.32 6.03
CA ILE A 227 13.03 1.16 5.23
C ILE A 227 14.04 0.31 6.02
N ARG A 228 14.98 0.94 6.75
CA ARG A 228 15.92 0.22 7.60
C ARG A 228 15.23 -0.58 8.70
N PHE A 229 14.20 -0.03 9.33
CA PHE A 229 13.46 -0.75 10.38
C PHE A 229 12.76 -1.99 9.82
N PHE A 230 12.17 -1.93 8.64
CA PHE A 230 11.57 -3.10 8.00
C PHE A 230 12.61 -4.17 7.60
N THR A 231 13.85 -3.78 7.36
CA THR A 231 14.93 -4.71 6.96
C THR A 231 15.78 -5.21 8.11
N ASP A 232 15.74 -4.59 9.29
CA ASP A 232 16.49 -5.03 10.50
C ASP A 232 15.66 -6.08 11.27
N LYS A 233 16.13 -7.32 11.28
CA LYS A 233 15.47 -8.45 11.99
C LYS A 233 15.31 -8.24 13.50
N ARG A 234 16.11 -7.37 14.13
CA ARG A 234 15.97 -7.04 15.56
C ARG A 234 14.77 -6.10 15.80
N VAL A 235 14.45 -5.25 14.84
CA VAL A 235 13.31 -4.32 14.88
C VAL A 235 12.06 -5.00 14.37
N ASN A 236 12.18 -5.83 13.34
CA ASN A 236 11.11 -6.53 12.65
C ASN A 236 11.25 -8.06 12.77
N PRO A 237 11.12 -8.63 13.97
CA PRO A 237 11.31 -10.06 14.19
C PRO A 237 10.24 -10.92 13.54
N HIS A 238 9.02 -10.39 13.36
CA HIS A 238 7.88 -11.10 12.78
C HIS A 238 7.74 -10.91 11.26
N GLY A 239 8.73 -10.26 10.61
CA GLY A 239 8.78 -10.17 9.14
C GLY A 239 7.68 -9.32 8.53
N ALA A 240 7.23 -8.27 9.20
CA ALA A 240 6.32 -7.30 8.60
C ALA A 240 6.88 -6.77 7.26
N THR A 241 6.01 -6.56 6.28
CA THR A 241 6.39 -6.16 4.93
C THR A 241 5.90 -4.74 4.63
N LEU A 242 6.79 -3.90 4.11
CA LEU A 242 6.47 -2.56 3.62
C LEU A 242 6.30 -2.60 2.09
N ILE A 243 5.13 -2.17 1.62
CA ILE A 243 4.82 -1.98 0.20
C ILE A 243 4.56 -0.49 -0.01
N PHE A 244 5.32 0.14 -0.89
CA PHE A 244 5.16 1.57 -1.10
C PHE A 244 5.42 1.98 -2.55
N SER A 245 4.78 3.08 -2.96
CA SER A 245 5.16 3.83 -4.16
C SER A 245 6.07 5.00 -3.80
N THR A 246 6.87 5.44 -4.75
CA THR A 246 7.76 6.59 -4.59
C THR A 246 8.19 7.16 -5.93
N HIS A 247 8.38 8.47 -5.97
CA HIS A 247 9.04 9.18 -7.08
C HIS A 247 10.52 9.48 -6.81
N TYR A 248 11.04 9.11 -5.62
CA TYR A 248 12.44 9.32 -5.26
C TYR A 248 13.34 8.22 -5.83
N SER A 249 13.96 8.49 -6.96
CA SER A 249 14.89 7.56 -7.61
C SER A 249 16.06 7.17 -6.70
N GLU A 250 16.46 8.03 -5.78
CA GLU A 250 17.56 7.79 -4.85
C GLU A 250 17.29 6.62 -3.90
N LEU A 251 16.02 6.28 -3.67
CA LEU A 251 15.64 5.12 -2.87
C LEU A 251 15.97 3.78 -3.54
N LEU A 252 16.17 3.78 -4.87
CA LEU A 252 16.61 2.59 -5.61
C LEU A 252 17.95 2.04 -5.11
N GLU A 253 18.84 2.90 -4.61
CA GLU A 253 20.12 2.47 -4.04
C GLU A 253 19.97 1.76 -2.69
N ARG A 254 18.91 2.08 -1.94
CA ARG A 254 18.64 1.47 -0.63
C ARG A 254 18.09 0.06 -0.73
N ILE A 255 17.42 -0.26 -1.83
CA ILE A 255 16.83 -1.57 -2.07
C ILE A 255 17.81 -2.43 -2.86
N LYS A 256 18.43 -3.39 -2.18
CA LYS A 256 19.48 -4.25 -2.76
C LYS A 256 18.93 -5.22 -3.81
N ARG A 257 17.70 -5.69 -3.63
CA ARG A 257 17.09 -6.72 -4.49
C ARG A 257 16.26 -6.07 -5.59
N ASN A 258 16.64 -6.29 -6.85
CA ASN A 258 15.93 -5.74 -8.01
C ASN A 258 14.52 -6.35 -8.19
N ASP A 259 14.33 -7.57 -7.72
CA ASP A 259 13.04 -8.26 -7.77
C ASP A 259 12.00 -7.77 -6.74
N CYS A 260 12.40 -6.84 -5.87
CA CYS A 260 11.47 -6.12 -4.98
C CYS A 260 11.10 -4.73 -5.52
N ILE A 261 11.56 -4.36 -6.70
CA ILE A 261 11.33 -3.06 -7.32
C ILE A 261 10.52 -3.26 -8.59
N TYR A 262 9.46 -2.50 -8.74
CA TYR A 262 8.58 -2.51 -9.90
C TYR A 262 8.50 -1.12 -10.50
N ILE A 263 8.61 -1.03 -11.83
CA ILE A 263 8.44 0.20 -12.58
C ILE A 263 7.00 0.25 -13.09
N VAL A 264 6.28 1.30 -12.70
CA VAL A 264 4.91 1.55 -13.14
C VAL A 264 4.94 2.62 -14.23
N GLU A 265 4.40 2.32 -15.40
CA GLU A 265 4.30 3.26 -16.51
C GLU A 265 2.83 3.39 -16.93
N ASN A 266 2.42 4.62 -17.21
CA ASN A 266 1.11 4.91 -17.76
C ASN A 266 1.30 5.59 -19.14
N LYS A 267 1.21 4.79 -20.19
CA LYS A 267 1.25 5.27 -21.60
C LYS A 267 -0.14 5.13 -22.20
N ASP A 268 -0.39 4.07 -22.96
CA ASP A 268 -1.73 3.73 -23.45
C ASP A 268 -2.55 2.98 -22.39
N LYS A 269 -1.85 2.25 -21.54
CA LYS A 269 -2.38 1.51 -20.39
C LYS A 269 -1.35 1.50 -19.26
N ILE A 270 -1.82 1.27 -18.06
CA ILE A 270 -0.93 1.07 -16.91
C ILE A 270 -0.23 -0.28 -17.04
N THR A 271 1.08 -0.26 -17.02
CA THR A 271 1.93 -1.45 -17.02
C THR A 271 2.84 -1.46 -15.81
N ILE A 272 3.08 -2.65 -15.26
CA ILE A 272 3.96 -2.86 -14.12
C ILE A 272 5.01 -3.89 -14.54
N THR A 273 6.28 -3.51 -14.49
CA THR A 273 7.40 -4.37 -14.89
C THR A 273 8.40 -4.49 -13.75
N PRO A 274 8.77 -5.71 -13.35
CA PRO A 274 9.84 -5.90 -12.36
C PRO A 274 11.17 -5.34 -12.87
N LEU A 275 11.94 -4.68 -11.98
CA LEU A 275 13.21 -4.06 -12.39
C LEU A 275 14.24 -5.07 -12.87
N ASN A 276 14.24 -6.30 -12.35
CA ASN A 276 15.14 -7.35 -12.78
C ASN A 276 14.92 -7.84 -14.24
N GLU A 277 13.78 -7.52 -14.85
CA GLU A 277 13.55 -7.75 -16.28
C GLU A 277 14.17 -6.67 -17.16
N ARG A 278 14.38 -5.48 -16.62
CA ARG A 278 14.97 -4.32 -17.35
C ARG A 278 16.45 -4.15 -17.09
N ILE A 279 16.94 -4.52 -15.90
CA ILE A 279 18.34 -4.49 -15.51
C ILE A 279 18.83 -5.90 -15.25
N GLN A 280 19.66 -6.43 -16.14
CA GLN A 280 20.20 -7.79 -16.02
C GLN A 280 21.44 -7.84 -15.09
N ARG A 281 22.15 -6.74 -14.94
CA ARG A 281 23.37 -6.66 -14.11
C ARG A 281 23.10 -5.92 -12.80
N ASN A 282 23.56 -6.50 -11.71
CA ASN A 282 23.39 -5.87 -10.38
C ASN A 282 24.34 -4.70 -10.11
N ASP A 283 25.34 -4.50 -10.96
CA ASP A 283 26.34 -3.42 -10.89
C ASP A 283 25.94 -2.16 -11.67
N GLU A 284 24.84 -2.19 -12.41
CA GLU A 284 24.32 -1.00 -13.06
C GLU A 284 23.80 0.02 -12.05
N ASN A 285 24.14 1.30 -12.29
CA ASN A 285 23.62 2.39 -11.46
C ASN A 285 22.13 2.61 -11.76
N LYS A 286 21.28 2.03 -10.90
CA LYS A 286 19.82 2.06 -11.02
C LYS A 286 19.26 3.48 -11.09
N VAL A 287 19.81 4.39 -10.28
CA VAL A 287 19.38 5.81 -10.23
C VAL A 287 19.68 6.49 -11.55
N GLN A 288 20.88 6.29 -12.08
CA GLN A 288 21.26 6.89 -13.35
C GLN A 288 20.45 6.31 -14.52
N SER A 289 20.23 4.99 -14.54
CA SER A 289 19.41 4.32 -15.52
C SER A 289 17.95 4.77 -15.49
N PHE A 290 17.40 5.05 -14.31
CA PHE A 290 16.07 5.63 -14.17
C PHE A 290 16.04 7.09 -14.65
N LYS A 291 16.98 7.92 -14.20
CA LYS A 291 17.06 9.36 -14.58
C LYS A 291 17.29 9.56 -16.08
N SER A 292 18.00 8.64 -16.74
CA SER A 292 18.23 8.68 -18.20
C SER A 292 17.04 8.13 -19.02
N GLY A 293 16.01 7.57 -18.36
CA GLY A 293 14.86 6.98 -19.04
C GLY A 293 15.07 5.56 -19.59
N LEU A 294 16.24 4.95 -19.33
CA LEU A 294 16.54 3.59 -19.81
C LEU A 294 15.62 2.52 -19.21
N ILE A 295 15.18 2.70 -17.96
CA ILE A 295 14.34 1.74 -17.25
C ILE A 295 12.90 2.24 -17.00
N GLY A 296 12.52 3.29 -17.68
CA GLY A 296 11.23 3.98 -17.53
C GLY A 296 11.44 5.42 -17.10
N ASN A 297 10.58 6.30 -17.55
CA ASN A 297 10.65 7.71 -17.22
C ASN A 297 9.26 8.21 -16.81
N THR A 298 9.14 8.71 -15.59
CA THR A 298 7.93 9.34 -15.07
C THR A 298 7.98 10.87 -15.18
N ALA A 299 9.10 11.44 -15.61
CA ALA A 299 9.24 12.87 -15.83
C ALA A 299 8.52 13.32 -17.11
N PRO A 300 7.89 14.51 -17.13
CA PRO A 300 7.34 15.09 -18.34
C PRO A 300 8.40 15.21 -19.45
N SER A 301 7.98 15.00 -20.69
CA SER A 301 8.89 15.17 -21.82
C SER A 301 9.35 16.64 -22.00
N TYR A 302 10.51 16.82 -22.64
CA TYR A 302 10.99 18.18 -22.93
C TYR A 302 10.01 18.94 -23.83
N GLU A 303 9.35 18.25 -24.77
CA GLU A 303 8.32 18.81 -25.64
C GLU A 303 7.13 19.34 -24.82
N ALA A 304 6.66 18.57 -23.85
CA ALA A 304 5.57 18.99 -22.95
C ALA A 304 5.97 20.23 -22.13
N TYR A 305 7.23 20.29 -21.65
CA TYR A 305 7.74 21.49 -20.97
C TYR A 305 7.72 22.71 -21.90
N ILE A 306 8.21 22.59 -23.15
CA ILE A 306 8.23 23.70 -24.11
C ILE A 306 6.82 24.16 -24.44
N GLN A 307 5.88 23.24 -24.65
CA GLN A 307 4.48 23.58 -24.90
C GLN A 307 3.85 24.33 -23.73
N LEU A 308 4.07 23.85 -22.51
CA LEU A 308 3.60 24.53 -21.29
C LEU A 308 4.18 25.93 -21.18
N LYS A 309 5.52 26.09 -21.40
CA LYS A 309 6.19 27.39 -21.36
C LYS A 309 5.59 28.37 -22.38
N LYS A 310 5.40 27.94 -23.62
CA LYS A 310 4.76 28.78 -24.68
C LYS A 310 3.34 29.18 -24.27
N SER A 311 2.57 28.27 -23.75
CA SER A 311 1.20 28.50 -23.29
C SER A 311 1.13 29.56 -22.18
N ILE A 312 2.07 29.50 -21.23
CA ILE A 312 2.18 30.49 -20.14
C ILE A 312 2.58 31.87 -20.68
N ILE A 313 3.59 31.93 -21.57
CA ILE A 313 4.04 33.21 -22.19
C ILE A 313 2.87 33.89 -22.90
N ASN A 314 2.17 33.16 -23.79
CA ASN A 314 1.03 33.72 -24.52
C ASN A 314 -0.05 34.24 -23.57
N LYS A 315 -0.30 33.56 -22.45
CA LYS A 315 -1.32 33.95 -21.47
C LYS A 315 -0.91 35.18 -20.64
N VAL A 316 0.38 35.38 -20.43
CA VAL A 316 0.95 36.58 -19.72
C VAL A 316 0.97 37.78 -20.65
N GLU A 317 1.36 37.61 -21.91
CA GLU A 317 1.44 38.67 -22.90
C GLU A 317 0.07 39.18 -23.40
N THR A 318 -0.97 38.33 -23.33
CA THR A 318 -2.35 38.68 -23.70
C THR A 318 -3.16 39.35 -22.61
N LYS A 319 -2.59 39.61 -21.42
CA LYS A 319 -3.25 40.46 -20.42
C LYS A 319 -2.91 41.92 -20.70
N PRO A 320 -3.94 42.77 -21.01
CA PRO A 320 -3.77 44.20 -21.21
C PRO A 320 -3.30 44.91 -19.93
#